data_2e77f202fcb56edb66039b305b0937b2
#
_entry.id   2e77f202fcb56edb66039b305b0937b2
#
_cell.length_a   1.000
_cell.length_b   1.000
_cell.length_c   1.000
_cell.angle_alpha   90.00
_cell.angle_beta   90.00
_cell.angle_gamma   90.00
#
_symmetry.space_group_name_H-M   'P 1'
#
loop_
_entity.id
_entity.type
_entity.pdbx_description
1 polymer ?
#
loop_
_entity_poly.entity_id
_entity_poly.type
_entity_poly.pdbx_seq_one_letter_code
_entity_poly.pdbx_strand_id
1 'polypeptide(L)'
;MTLPPPPADTPAAHALALLGERGAGRLPHPGGDLATHLRRVHSQLATWGARPALRLAGLCHAFYGTDGFPTALLPLPRRAELAAVIGEEAEELVYLYASCDRPATYPGLADPEAPFHDRFTGTTTLPSRAARRDFAEISAANELDLAAHDPDFRAAHGPDLLALFTRVSSLLSPAAWADCQAVLAGPLPGSPEGPPPSCGVPSAG
;
A
#
# COMPACT_ATOMS: atom_id res chain seq x y z
N MET A 1 0.93 -17.07 -3.54
CA MET A 1 0.34 -17.58 -4.80
C MET A 1 0.22 -16.40 -5.75
N THR A 2 1.02 -16.36 -6.81
CA THR A 2 1.03 -15.25 -7.77
C THR A 2 -0.18 -15.41 -8.68
N LEU A 3 -1.02 -14.36 -8.81
CA LEU A 3 -2.12 -14.37 -9.78
C LEU A 3 -1.56 -14.53 -11.21
N PRO A 4 -2.27 -15.24 -12.11
CA PRO A 4 -1.88 -15.29 -13.50
C PRO A 4 -1.86 -13.89 -14.13
N PRO A 5 -1.05 -13.67 -15.17
CA PRO A 5 -1.02 -12.37 -15.85
C PRO A 5 -2.42 -12.02 -16.39
N PRO A 6 -2.80 -10.74 -16.35
CA PRO A 6 -4.07 -10.30 -16.88
C PRO A 6 -4.17 -10.60 -18.41
N PRO A 7 -5.38 -10.81 -18.95
CA PRO A 7 -5.58 -10.90 -20.39
C PRO A 7 -4.97 -9.69 -21.12
N ALA A 8 -4.43 -9.91 -22.32
CA ALA A 8 -3.62 -8.92 -23.03
C ALA A 8 -4.30 -7.57 -23.32
N ASP A 9 -5.62 -7.55 -23.41
CA ASP A 9 -6.44 -6.35 -23.70
C ASP A 9 -7.21 -5.87 -22.47
N THR A 10 -6.48 -5.63 -21.37
CA THR A 10 -7.06 -5.10 -20.13
C THR A 10 -6.33 -3.85 -19.67
N PRO A 11 -6.99 -2.93 -18.96
CA PRO A 11 -6.31 -1.77 -18.36
C PRO A 11 -5.11 -2.16 -17.50
N ALA A 12 -5.16 -3.28 -16.79
CA ALA A 12 -4.04 -3.78 -16.00
C ALA A 12 -2.87 -4.23 -16.89
N ALA A 13 -3.11 -4.89 -18.03
CA ALA A 13 -2.06 -5.26 -18.98
C ALA A 13 -1.40 -4.02 -19.61
N HIS A 14 -2.20 -3.02 -20.00
CA HIS A 14 -1.70 -1.75 -20.52
C HIS A 14 -0.90 -0.97 -19.47
N ALA A 15 -1.34 -0.94 -18.21
CA ALA A 15 -0.60 -0.34 -17.12
C ALA A 15 0.76 -1.04 -16.88
N LEU A 16 0.79 -2.37 -16.94
CA LEU A 16 2.03 -3.14 -16.84
C LEU A 16 3.00 -2.87 -18.01
N ALA A 17 2.49 -2.73 -19.22
CA ALA A 17 3.30 -2.34 -20.37
C ALA A 17 3.91 -0.95 -20.17
N LEU A 18 3.09 0.03 -19.75
CA LEU A 18 3.55 1.39 -19.47
C LEU A 18 4.60 1.41 -18.33
N LEU A 19 4.42 0.64 -17.27
CA LEU A 19 5.43 0.47 -16.20
C LEU A 19 6.76 -0.05 -16.76
N GLY A 20 6.70 -1.03 -17.67
CA GLY A 20 7.89 -1.57 -18.34
C GLY A 20 8.60 -0.50 -19.19
N GLU A 21 7.86 0.26 -19.99
CA GLU A 21 8.37 1.38 -20.80
C GLU A 21 9.02 2.48 -19.96
N ARG A 22 8.44 2.77 -18.79
CA ARG A 22 8.95 3.76 -17.83
C ARG A 22 10.11 3.22 -16.97
N GLY A 23 10.48 1.96 -17.15
CA GLY A 23 11.65 1.36 -16.51
C GLY A 23 11.46 0.93 -15.07
N ALA A 24 10.23 0.72 -14.61
CA ALA A 24 9.94 0.28 -13.25
C ALA A 24 10.67 -1.02 -12.85
N GLY A 25 10.89 -1.94 -13.79
CA GLY A 25 11.66 -3.16 -13.57
C GLY A 25 13.17 -2.96 -13.39
N ARG A 26 13.67 -1.72 -13.54
CA ARG A 26 15.10 -1.40 -13.32
C ARG A 26 15.33 -0.62 -12.01
N LEU A 27 14.26 -0.25 -11.30
CA LEU A 27 14.34 0.48 -10.04
C LEU A 27 14.37 -0.53 -8.88
N PRO A 28 15.46 -0.61 -8.11
CA PRO A 28 15.53 -1.48 -6.94
C PRO A 28 14.43 -1.14 -5.93
N HIS A 29 13.82 -2.18 -5.37
CA HIS A 29 12.78 -2.05 -4.35
C HIS A 29 12.81 -3.29 -3.44
N PRO A 30 12.38 -3.22 -2.17
CA PRO A 30 12.31 -4.36 -1.28
C PRO A 30 11.64 -5.58 -1.91
N GLY A 31 12.31 -6.72 -1.83
CA GLY A 31 11.84 -7.97 -2.45
C GLY A 31 11.96 -8.02 -3.98
N GLY A 32 12.86 -7.18 -4.60
CA GLY A 32 13.16 -7.23 -6.03
C GLY A 32 13.25 -5.86 -6.70
N ASP A 33 12.31 -5.56 -7.58
CA ASP A 33 12.20 -4.29 -8.30
C ASP A 33 10.83 -3.65 -8.10
N LEU A 34 10.69 -2.36 -8.47
CA LEU A 34 9.45 -1.61 -8.31
C LEU A 34 8.28 -2.25 -9.06
N ALA A 35 8.47 -2.77 -10.28
CA ALA A 35 7.39 -3.40 -11.03
C ALA A 35 6.87 -4.67 -10.33
N THR A 36 7.74 -5.42 -9.69
CA THR A 36 7.40 -6.59 -8.89
C THR A 36 6.60 -6.19 -7.65
N HIS A 37 7.04 -5.17 -6.92
CA HIS A 37 6.30 -4.60 -5.80
C HIS A 37 4.89 -4.15 -6.20
N LEU A 38 4.77 -3.36 -7.25
CA LEU A 38 3.48 -2.84 -7.73
C LEU A 38 2.49 -3.96 -8.11
N ARG A 39 2.99 -5.06 -8.71
CA ARG A 39 2.17 -6.26 -8.98
C ARG A 39 1.68 -6.93 -7.70
N ARG A 40 2.53 -7.01 -6.66
CA ARG A 40 2.16 -7.59 -5.37
C ARG A 40 1.09 -6.75 -4.68
N VAL A 41 1.24 -5.41 -4.67
CA VAL A 41 0.22 -4.48 -4.14
C VAL A 41 -1.12 -4.64 -4.88
N HIS A 42 -1.11 -4.69 -6.22
CA HIS A 42 -2.31 -4.97 -7.02
C HIS A 42 -2.98 -6.29 -6.63
N SER A 43 -2.18 -7.35 -6.48
CA SER A 43 -2.67 -8.69 -6.12
C SER A 43 -3.23 -8.72 -4.71
N GLN A 44 -2.61 -8.03 -3.77
CA GLN A 44 -3.07 -7.92 -2.39
C GLN A 44 -4.43 -7.23 -2.31
N LEU A 45 -4.58 -6.09 -3.00
CA LEU A 45 -5.88 -5.40 -3.11
C LEU A 45 -6.96 -6.28 -3.75
N ALA A 46 -6.59 -7.10 -4.74
CA ALA A 46 -7.53 -8.06 -5.33
C ALA A 46 -7.96 -9.15 -4.34
N THR A 47 -7.06 -9.64 -3.50
CA THR A 47 -7.34 -10.60 -2.43
C THR A 47 -8.29 -10.01 -1.39
N TRP A 48 -8.19 -8.74 -1.10
CA TRP A 48 -9.12 -8.02 -0.21
C TRP A 48 -10.48 -7.68 -0.84
N GLY A 49 -10.68 -8.04 -2.11
CA GLY A 49 -11.93 -7.77 -2.84
C GLY A 49 -12.08 -6.33 -3.30
N ALA A 50 -10.98 -5.58 -3.39
CA ALA A 50 -10.98 -4.20 -3.86
C ALA A 50 -11.57 -4.09 -5.27
N ARG A 51 -12.29 -2.98 -5.53
CA ARG A 51 -12.88 -2.70 -6.84
C ARG A 51 -11.80 -2.46 -7.91
N PRO A 52 -12.11 -2.66 -9.21
CA PRO A 52 -11.12 -2.58 -10.29
C PRO A 52 -10.30 -1.29 -10.30
N ALA A 53 -10.93 -0.11 -10.11
CA ALA A 53 -10.23 1.17 -10.08
C ALA A 53 -9.19 1.25 -8.93
N LEU A 54 -9.53 0.74 -7.73
CA LEU A 54 -8.62 0.73 -6.60
C LEU A 54 -7.42 -0.20 -6.83
N ARG A 55 -7.65 -1.35 -7.47
CA ARG A 55 -6.56 -2.28 -7.83
C ARG A 55 -5.61 -1.66 -8.87
N LEU A 56 -6.17 -0.97 -9.88
CA LEU A 56 -5.37 -0.24 -10.87
C LEU A 56 -4.57 0.90 -10.22
N ALA A 57 -5.20 1.63 -9.30
CA ALA A 57 -4.49 2.65 -8.53
C ALA A 57 -3.35 2.06 -7.71
N GLY A 58 -3.54 0.92 -7.06
CA GLY A 58 -2.49 0.19 -6.36
C GLY A 58 -1.36 -0.28 -7.28
N LEU A 59 -1.67 -0.72 -8.52
CA LEU A 59 -0.66 -1.05 -9.53
C LEU A 59 0.17 0.16 -9.96
N CYS A 60 -0.41 1.36 -9.91
CA CYS A 60 0.18 2.57 -10.45
C CYS A 60 0.58 3.61 -9.38
N HIS A 61 0.48 3.29 -8.08
CA HIS A 61 0.59 4.27 -7.00
C HIS A 61 1.92 5.04 -6.93
N ALA A 62 2.98 4.49 -7.53
CA ALA A 62 4.31 5.12 -7.56
C ALA A 62 4.57 5.96 -8.83
N PHE A 63 3.59 6.13 -9.75
CA PHE A 63 3.82 6.84 -11.01
C PHE A 63 4.32 8.28 -10.82
N TYR A 64 3.82 8.98 -9.81
CA TYR A 64 4.22 10.38 -9.53
C TYR A 64 5.23 10.50 -8.39
N GLY A 65 5.83 9.36 -7.98
CA GLY A 65 6.57 9.27 -6.73
C GLY A 65 5.66 9.34 -5.51
N THR A 66 6.19 9.00 -4.34
CA THR A 66 5.47 9.11 -3.07
C THR A 66 6.33 9.84 -2.05
N ASP A 67 5.77 10.18 -0.90
CA ASP A 67 6.53 10.84 0.17
C ASP A 67 7.74 9.97 0.64
N GLY A 68 7.60 8.64 0.67
CA GLY A 68 8.68 7.70 0.99
C GLY A 68 9.53 7.24 -0.20
N PHE A 69 9.11 7.51 -1.45
CA PHE A 69 9.81 7.12 -2.69
C PHE A 69 9.67 8.21 -3.75
N PRO A 70 10.57 9.21 -3.79
CA PRO A 70 10.41 10.41 -4.60
C PRO A 70 10.61 10.20 -6.10
N THR A 71 11.10 9.03 -6.54
CA THR A 71 11.33 8.75 -7.96
C THR A 71 10.02 8.63 -8.73
N ALA A 72 9.74 9.61 -9.60
CA ALA A 72 8.55 9.60 -10.46
C ALA A 72 8.82 8.87 -11.78
N LEU A 73 7.89 8.02 -12.20
CA LEU A 73 7.89 7.35 -13.51
C LEU A 73 7.25 8.23 -14.60
N LEU A 74 6.39 9.16 -14.19
CA LEU A 74 5.69 10.09 -15.06
C LEU A 74 5.61 11.46 -14.38
N PRO A 75 5.96 12.56 -15.06
CA PRO A 75 5.82 13.90 -14.48
C PRO A 75 4.33 14.30 -14.38
N LEU A 76 3.98 15.04 -13.32
CA LEU A 76 2.60 15.47 -13.04
C LEU A 76 1.86 16.13 -14.22
N PRO A 77 2.46 16.99 -15.05
CA PRO A 77 1.74 17.56 -16.21
C PRO A 77 1.25 16.53 -17.23
N ARG A 78 1.73 15.29 -17.13
CA ARG A 78 1.36 14.19 -18.04
C ARG A 78 0.33 13.22 -17.44
N ARG A 79 -0.40 13.62 -16.40
CA ARG A 79 -1.44 12.80 -15.75
C ARG A 79 -2.46 12.21 -16.72
N ALA A 80 -2.85 13.00 -17.73
CA ALA A 80 -3.80 12.54 -18.75
C ALA A 80 -3.34 11.29 -19.51
N GLU A 81 -2.03 11.03 -19.62
CA GLU A 81 -1.52 9.82 -20.25
C GLU A 81 -1.80 8.57 -19.38
N LEU A 82 -1.64 8.69 -18.07
CA LEU A 82 -1.98 7.60 -17.16
C LEU A 82 -3.50 7.40 -17.11
N ALA A 83 -4.28 8.48 -17.02
CA ALA A 83 -5.75 8.43 -17.03
C ALA A 83 -6.30 7.73 -18.28
N ALA A 84 -5.70 7.95 -19.46
CA ALA A 84 -6.08 7.26 -20.69
C ALA A 84 -5.86 5.74 -20.64
N VAL A 85 -4.95 5.25 -19.79
CA VAL A 85 -4.63 3.83 -19.64
C VAL A 85 -5.45 3.15 -18.56
N ILE A 86 -5.60 3.80 -17.38
CA ILE A 86 -6.23 3.17 -16.20
C ILE A 86 -7.61 3.74 -15.86
N GLY A 87 -8.06 4.78 -16.57
CA GLY A 87 -9.29 5.52 -16.30
C GLY A 87 -9.09 6.64 -15.28
N GLU A 88 -9.95 7.67 -15.39
CA GLU A 88 -9.86 8.87 -14.55
C GLU A 88 -9.97 8.55 -13.06
N GLU A 89 -10.94 7.71 -12.67
CA GLU A 89 -11.13 7.32 -11.26
C GLU A 89 -9.87 6.68 -10.63
N ALA A 90 -9.23 5.77 -11.35
CA ALA A 90 -8.02 5.13 -10.85
C ALA A 90 -6.84 6.11 -10.78
N GLU A 91 -6.73 7.01 -11.78
CA GLU A 91 -5.69 8.02 -11.82
C GLU A 91 -5.84 9.06 -10.69
N GLU A 92 -7.06 9.49 -10.37
CA GLU A 92 -7.33 10.38 -9.24
C GLU A 92 -6.87 9.76 -7.91
N LEU A 93 -7.05 8.46 -7.74
CA LEU A 93 -6.55 7.74 -6.56
C LEU A 93 -5.01 7.66 -6.54
N VAL A 94 -4.37 7.46 -7.70
CA VAL A 94 -2.90 7.52 -7.82
C VAL A 94 -2.39 8.90 -7.43
N TYR A 95 -3.04 9.98 -7.90
CA TYR A 95 -2.69 11.34 -7.54
C TYR A 95 -2.88 11.58 -6.04
N LEU A 96 -4.03 11.21 -5.48
CA LEU A 96 -4.32 11.36 -4.05
C LEU A 96 -3.24 10.66 -3.20
N TYR A 97 -2.87 9.44 -3.58
CA TYR A 97 -1.84 8.70 -2.85
C TYR A 97 -0.46 9.36 -2.94
N ALA A 98 -0.07 9.76 -4.15
CA ALA A 98 1.22 10.38 -4.40
C ALA A 98 1.35 11.79 -3.79
N SER A 99 0.25 12.56 -3.78
CA SER A 99 0.23 13.93 -3.25
C SER A 99 0.22 14.04 -1.74
N CYS A 100 0.03 12.93 -1.02
CA CYS A 100 -0.04 12.92 0.43
C CYS A 100 1.28 13.38 1.08
N ASP A 101 1.21 14.46 1.86
CA ASP A 101 2.18 14.76 2.92
C ASP A 101 1.81 13.88 4.11
N ARG A 102 2.55 12.78 4.30
CA ARG A 102 2.23 11.76 5.30
C ARG A 102 2.35 12.27 6.73
N PRO A 103 3.43 12.97 7.13
CA PRO A 103 3.55 13.55 8.46
C PRO A 103 2.39 14.47 8.83
N ALA A 104 1.94 15.29 7.91
CA ALA A 104 0.85 16.25 8.14
C ALA A 104 -0.54 15.59 8.10
N THR A 105 -0.75 14.54 7.28
CA THR A 105 -2.06 13.94 7.02
C THR A 105 -2.38 12.74 7.95
N TYR A 106 -1.42 11.87 8.22
CA TYR A 106 -1.65 10.61 8.94
C TYR A 106 -2.22 10.77 10.35
N PRO A 107 -1.85 11.78 11.16
CA PRO A 107 -2.43 11.94 12.49
C PRO A 107 -3.96 12.11 12.48
N GLY A 108 -4.51 12.78 11.44
CA GLY A 108 -5.94 13.07 11.29
C GLY A 108 -6.66 12.18 10.27
N LEU A 109 -6.02 11.18 9.67
CA LEU A 109 -6.57 10.46 8.51
C LEU A 109 -7.95 9.82 8.77
N ALA A 110 -8.22 9.36 9.99
CA ALA A 110 -9.51 8.76 10.36
C ALA A 110 -10.63 9.79 10.58
N ASP A 111 -10.28 11.03 10.83
CA ASP A 111 -11.24 12.12 11.09
C ASP A 111 -11.71 12.71 9.74
N PRO A 112 -13.01 12.66 9.40
CA PRO A 112 -13.52 13.21 8.16
C PRO A 112 -13.34 14.74 8.03
N GLU A 113 -13.24 15.44 9.13
CA GLU A 113 -13.05 16.90 9.17
C GLU A 113 -11.58 17.33 9.18
N ALA A 114 -10.64 16.39 9.36
CA ALA A 114 -9.23 16.71 9.31
C ALA A 114 -8.75 16.95 7.86
N PRO A 115 -7.90 17.97 7.64
CA PRO A 115 -7.39 18.26 6.32
C PRO A 115 -6.45 17.15 5.79
N PHE A 116 -6.54 16.92 4.49
CA PHE A 116 -5.56 16.14 3.74
C PHE A 116 -4.61 17.12 3.05
N HIS A 117 -3.32 16.97 3.30
CA HIS A 117 -2.28 17.88 2.83
C HIS A 117 -1.69 17.37 1.53
N ASP A 118 -1.79 18.19 0.48
CA ASP A 118 -1.21 17.93 -0.84
C ASP A 118 0.18 18.55 -0.92
N ARG A 119 1.22 17.71 -0.91
CA ARG A 119 2.64 18.14 -0.97
C ARG A 119 3.05 18.72 -2.32
N PHE A 120 2.30 18.44 -3.40
CA PHE A 120 2.61 18.96 -4.73
C PHE A 120 2.17 20.42 -4.90
N THR A 121 1.03 20.77 -4.29
CA THR A 121 0.45 22.11 -4.40
C THR A 121 0.64 22.94 -3.14
N GLY A 122 0.96 22.30 -2.01
CA GLY A 122 1.01 22.95 -0.70
C GLY A 122 -0.39 23.33 -0.17
N THR A 123 -1.46 22.80 -0.77
CA THR A 123 -2.84 23.09 -0.36
C THR A 123 -3.42 21.96 0.51
N THR A 124 -4.57 22.22 1.09
CA THR A 124 -5.34 21.21 1.84
C THR A 124 -6.68 20.97 1.19
N THR A 125 -7.17 19.74 1.30
CA THR A 125 -8.49 19.31 0.82
C THR A 125 -9.20 18.49 1.89
N LEU A 126 -10.50 18.24 1.70
CA LEU A 126 -11.30 17.33 2.51
C LEU A 126 -11.80 16.18 1.62
N PRO A 127 -11.00 15.13 1.41
CA PRO A 127 -11.44 13.99 0.61
C PRO A 127 -12.66 13.32 1.23
N SER A 128 -13.53 12.78 0.38
CA SER A 128 -14.68 12.01 0.84
C SER A 128 -14.23 10.81 1.69
N ARG A 129 -15.13 10.28 2.52
CA ARG A 129 -14.83 9.05 3.28
C ARG A 129 -14.42 7.89 2.37
N ALA A 130 -15.02 7.79 1.17
CA ALA A 130 -14.66 6.76 0.19
C ALA A 130 -13.21 6.93 -0.28
N ALA A 131 -12.79 8.14 -0.63
CA ALA A 131 -11.42 8.43 -1.05
C ALA A 131 -10.40 8.17 0.09
N ARG A 132 -10.76 8.50 1.35
CA ARG A 132 -9.92 8.18 2.53
C ARG A 132 -9.78 6.67 2.74
N ARG A 133 -10.86 5.90 2.51
CA ARG A 133 -10.81 4.43 2.58
C ARG A 133 -9.90 3.86 1.50
N ASP A 134 -10.03 4.32 0.27
CA ASP A 134 -9.18 3.89 -0.83
C ASP A 134 -7.70 4.21 -0.58
N PHE A 135 -7.44 5.42 -0.08
CA PHE A 135 -6.09 5.82 0.34
C PHE A 135 -5.53 4.90 1.43
N ALA A 136 -6.32 4.60 2.47
CA ALA A 136 -5.91 3.71 3.57
C ALA A 136 -5.64 2.28 3.09
N GLU A 137 -6.47 1.74 2.17
CA GLU A 137 -6.29 0.42 1.56
C GLU A 137 -4.99 0.34 0.74
N ILE A 138 -4.70 1.34 -0.11
CA ILE A 138 -3.43 1.40 -0.84
C ILE A 138 -2.26 1.50 0.13
N SER A 139 -2.37 2.34 1.16
CA SER A 139 -1.32 2.49 2.18
C SER A 139 -1.05 1.17 2.89
N ALA A 140 -2.10 0.46 3.32
CA ALA A 140 -1.94 -0.84 3.96
C ALA A 140 -1.27 -1.86 3.02
N ALA A 141 -1.74 -1.98 1.77
CA ALA A 141 -1.17 -2.91 0.81
C ALA A 141 0.32 -2.61 0.51
N ASN A 142 0.67 -1.33 0.37
CA ASN A 142 2.06 -0.88 0.17
C ASN A 142 2.95 -1.24 1.36
N GLU A 143 2.57 -0.82 2.57
CA GLU A 143 3.41 -0.99 3.76
C GLU A 143 3.52 -2.47 4.17
N LEU A 144 2.47 -3.26 3.99
CA LEU A 144 2.52 -4.70 4.25
C LEU A 144 3.42 -5.45 3.27
N ASP A 145 3.45 -5.04 2.00
CA ASP A 145 4.38 -5.62 1.03
C ASP A 145 5.84 -5.32 1.40
N LEU A 146 6.14 -4.09 1.82
CA LEU A 146 7.47 -3.73 2.33
C LEU A 146 7.83 -4.57 3.56
N ALA A 147 6.96 -4.62 4.57
CA ALA A 147 7.19 -5.37 5.80
C ALA A 147 7.36 -6.88 5.58
N ALA A 148 6.71 -7.44 4.57
CA ALA A 148 6.82 -8.85 4.22
C ALA A 148 8.13 -9.22 3.51
N HIS A 149 8.74 -8.27 2.81
CA HIS A 149 9.92 -8.50 1.97
C HIS A 149 11.20 -7.84 2.47
N ASP A 150 11.11 -7.03 3.53
CA ASP A 150 12.23 -6.36 4.17
C ASP A 150 12.10 -6.50 5.70
N PRO A 151 12.81 -7.47 6.31
CA PRO A 151 12.79 -7.67 7.76
C PRO A 151 13.30 -6.47 8.55
N ASP A 152 14.27 -5.72 8.02
CA ASP A 152 14.83 -4.54 8.70
C ASP A 152 13.82 -3.40 8.68
N PHE A 153 13.14 -3.19 7.56
CA PHE A 153 12.01 -2.26 7.47
C PHE A 153 10.91 -2.63 8.47
N ARG A 154 10.54 -3.91 8.53
CA ARG A 154 9.51 -4.38 9.46
C ARG A 154 9.93 -4.19 10.93
N ALA A 155 11.20 -4.47 11.26
CA ALA A 155 11.71 -4.28 12.62
C ALA A 155 11.71 -2.79 13.02
N ALA A 156 12.09 -1.90 12.09
CA ALA A 156 12.16 -0.46 12.34
C ALA A 156 10.78 0.21 12.40
N HIS A 157 9.84 -0.18 11.54
CA HIS A 157 8.59 0.55 11.31
C HIS A 157 7.32 -0.23 11.69
N GLY A 158 7.40 -1.55 11.89
CA GLY A 158 6.23 -2.40 12.14
C GLY A 158 5.34 -1.93 13.30
N PRO A 159 5.90 -1.59 14.48
CA PRO A 159 5.09 -1.08 15.61
C PRO A 159 4.33 0.21 15.28
N ASP A 160 4.97 1.17 14.61
CA ASP A 160 4.36 2.45 14.23
C ASP A 160 3.29 2.26 13.14
N LEU A 161 3.53 1.38 12.18
CA LEU A 161 2.56 1.00 11.15
C LEU A 161 1.34 0.30 11.77
N LEU A 162 1.55 -0.61 12.72
CA LEU A 162 0.44 -1.25 13.43
C LEU A 162 -0.39 -0.22 14.21
N ALA A 163 0.26 0.72 14.88
CA ALA A 163 -0.41 1.80 15.58
C ALA A 163 -1.20 2.71 14.61
N LEU A 164 -0.62 3.04 13.45
CA LEU A 164 -1.30 3.80 12.40
C LEU A 164 -2.56 3.05 11.91
N PHE A 165 -2.42 1.79 11.47
CA PHE A 165 -3.54 1.02 10.93
C PHE A 165 -4.60 0.69 11.98
N THR A 166 -4.23 0.59 13.26
CA THR A 166 -5.20 0.51 14.36
C THR A 166 -6.07 1.77 14.43
N ARG A 167 -5.46 2.97 14.37
CA ARG A 167 -6.20 4.25 14.38
C ARG A 167 -7.14 4.40 13.20
N VAL A 168 -6.74 3.92 12.02
CA VAL A 168 -7.52 4.06 10.79
C VAL A 168 -8.29 2.78 10.42
N SER A 169 -8.42 1.80 11.33
CA SER A 169 -9.04 0.50 11.06
C SER A 169 -10.48 0.61 10.54
N SER A 170 -11.23 1.66 10.92
CA SER A 170 -12.57 1.94 10.40
C SER A 170 -12.61 2.34 8.91
N LEU A 171 -11.44 2.65 8.33
CA LEU A 171 -11.28 2.93 6.91
C LEU A 171 -10.87 1.69 6.11
N LEU A 172 -10.38 0.64 6.76
CA LEU A 172 -9.94 -0.59 6.12
C LEU A 172 -11.09 -1.59 5.95
N SER A 173 -10.98 -2.44 4.94
CA SER A 173 -11.81 -3.63 4.86
C SER A 173 -11.43 -4.64 5.96
N PRO A 174 -12.35 -5.55 6.35
CA PRO A 174 -12.01 -6.59 7.32
C PRO A 174 -10.80 -7.44 6.91
N ALA A 175 -10.65 -7.72 5.61
CA ALA A 175 -9.52 -8.49 5.09
C ALA A 175 -8.20 -7.70 5.21
N ALA A 176 -8.18 -6.43 4.82
CA ALA A 176 -7.01 -5.57 4.96
C ALA A 176 -6.58 -5.43 6.42
N TRP A 177 -7.54 -5.22 7.34
CA TRP A 177 -7.24 -5.12 8.76
C TRP A 177 -6.68 -6.42 9.35
N ALA A 178 -7.26 -7.57 8.97
CA ALA A 178 -6.75 -8.87 9.41
C ALA A 178 -5.30 -9.10 8.97
N ASP A 179 -4.95 -8.73 7.73
CA ASP A 179 -3.58 -8.84 7.23
C ASP A 179 -2.63 -7.86 7.91
N CYS A 180 -3.06 -6.62 8.21
CA CYS A 180 -2.27 -5.69 9.01
C CYS A 180 -1.88 -6.30 10.37
N GLN A 181 -2.84 -6.90 11.06
CA GLN A 181 -2.57 -7.57 12.34
C GLN A 181 -1.63 -8.78 12.16
N ALA A 182 -1.88 -9.62 11.17
CA ALA A 182 -1.08 -10.83 10.94
C ALA A 182 0.38 -10.51 10.59
N VAL A 183 0.61 -9.54 9.71
CA VAL A 183 1.96 -9.18 9.24
C VAL A 183 2.71 -8.36 10.27
N LEU A 184 2.07 -7.37 10.89
CA LEU A 184 2.77 -6.39 11.74
C LEU A 184 2.86 -6.81 13.21
N ALA A 185 1.89 -7.60 13.74
CA ALA A 185 1.92 -8.10 15.11
C ALA A 185 2.55 -9.48 15.25
N GLY A 186 2.74 -10.21 14.13
CA GLY A 186 3.34 -11.55 14.15
C GLY A 186 4.83 -11.52 14.49
N PRO A 187 5.42 -12.67 14.89
CA PRO A 187 6.85 -12.76 15.15
C PRO A 187 7.66 -12.42 13.90
N LEU A 188 8.84 -11.83 14.09
CA LEU A 188 9.77 -11.57 12.98
C LEU A 188 10.20 -12.91 12.33
N PRO A 189 10.32 -13.00 11.01
CA PRO A 189 10.87 -14.17 10.36
C PRO A 189 12.26 -14.49 10.94
N GLY A 190 12.43 -15.72 11.47
CA GLY A 190 13.70 -16.15 12.07
C GLY A 190 13.86 -15.88 13.56
N SER A 191 12.85 -15.32 14.25
CA SER A 191 12.86 -15.31 15.72
C SER A 191 12.73 -16.75 16.23
N PRO A 192 13.60 -17.20 17.17
CA PRO A 192 13.47 -18.54 17.74
C PRO A 192 12.10 -18.65 18.43
N GLU A 193 11.38 -19.73 18.15
CA GLU A 193 10.18 -20.06 18.92
C GLU A 193 10.54 -20.08 20.41
N GLY A 194 9.84 -19.29 21.20
CA GLY A 194 10.01 -19.30 22.65
C GLY A 194 9.81 -20.73 23.19
N PRO A 195 10.45 -21.11 24.30
CA PRO A 195 10.33 -22.44 24.86
C PRO A 195 8.85 -22.77 25.10
N PRO A 196 8.43 -24.02 24.81
CA PRO A 196 7.06 -24.45 25.05
C PRO A 196 6.68 -24.21 26.52
N PRO A 197 5.42 -23.86 26.81
CA PRO A 197 4.97 -23.69 28.20
C PRO A 197 5.32 -24.95 29.00
N SER A 198 6.08 -24.76 30.06
CA SER A 198 6.44 -25.88 30.97
C SER A 198 5.18 -26.48 31.52
N CYS A 199 4.87 -27.74 31.15
CA CYS A 199 3.86 -28.53 31.80
C CYS A 199 4.24 -28.68 33.28
N GLY A 200 3.54 -27.94 34.14
CA GLY A 200 3.66 -28.10 35.59
C GLY A 200 3.31 -29.52 35.96
N VAL A 201 4.29 -30.24 36.49
CA VAL A 201 4.07 -31.57 37.09
C VAL A 201 3.23 -31.35 38.34
N PRO A 202 2.06 -31.99 38.49
CA PRO A 202 1.32 -31.94 39.75
C PRO A 202 2.15 -32.63 40.83
N SER A 203 2.51 -31.88 41.87
CA SER A 203 3.15 -32.41 43.08
C SER A 203 2.15 -33.33 43.78
N ALA A 204 2.44 -34.63 43.81
CA ALA A 204 1.73 -35.59 44.67
C ALA A 204 2.19 -35.37 46.11
N GLY A 205 1.23 -35.02 46.98
CA GLY A 205 1.31 -35.00 48.40
C GLY A 205 0.14 -35.79 48.97
#